data_3b8fbe82b38797ebb9955683a1ff6393
#
_entry.id   3b8fbe82b38797ebb9955683a1ff6393
#
_cell.length_a   1.000
_cell.length_b   1.000
_cell.length_c   1.000
_cell.angle_alpha   90.00
_cell.angle_beta   90.00
_cell.angle_gamma   90.00
#
_symmetry.space_group_name_H-M   'P 1'
#
loop_
_entity.id
_entity.type
_entity.pdbx_description
1 polymer ?
#
loop_
_entity_poly.entity_id
_entity_poly.type
_entity_poly.pdbx_seq_one_letter_code
_entity_poly.pdbx_strand_id
1 'polypeptide(L)'
;MRFFVYMLECSNGIFYTGNTSNLEFRISQHISGYDPKSYTYELRPVTQVWAQEFPTRVDALNAEKQIKGWSHVKKRALIEHDFEKIHQLI
;
A
#
# COMPACT_ATOMS: atom_id res chain seq x y z
N MET A 1 -9.00 16.62 -7.41
CA MET A 1 -7.74 15.86 -7.26
C MET A 1 -8.02 14.56 -6.54
N ARG A 2 -7.38 13.48 -6.94
CA ARG A 2 -7.59 12.17 -6.33
C ARG A 2 -6.46 11.87 -5.36
N PHE A 3 -6.79 11.09 -4.33
CA PHE A 3 -5.82 10.65 -3.33
C PHE A 3 -5.98 9.15 -3.15
N PHE A 4 -4.87 8.43 -3.16
CA PHE A 4 -4.87 6.97 -3.09
C PHE A 4 -3.98 6.48 -1.97
N VAL A 5 -4.41 5.40 -1.34
CA VAL A 5 -3.53 4.55 -0.53
C VAL A 5 -3.34 3.25 -1.29
N TYR A 6 -2.13 2.74 -1.33
CA TYR A 6 -1.80 1.53 -2.06
C TYR A 6 -0.91 0.61 -1.23
N MET A 7 -0.92 -0.66 -1.57
CA MET A 7 0.00 -1.63 -1.01
C MET A 7 0.74 -2.36 -2.12
N LEU A 8 2.04 -2.57 -1.89
CA LEU A 8 2.90 -3.35 -2.75
C LEU A 8 3.37 -4.59 -1.99
N GLU A 9 3.31 -5.74 -2.65
CA GLU A 9 3.99 -6.92 -2.15
C GLU A 9 5.41 -6.92 -2.68
N CYS A 10 6.39 -6.97 -1.78
CA CYS A 10 7.80 -6.96 -2.13
C CYS A 10 8.35 -8.37 -2.29
N SER A 11 9.55 -8.49 -2.88
CA SER A 11 10.16 -9.79 -3.16
C SER A 11 10.39 -10.65 -1.91
N ASN A 12 10.52 -10.01 -0.75
CA ASN A 12 10.70 -10.70 0.54
C ASN A 12 9.38 -10.99 1.26
N GLY A 13 8.23 -10.71 0.62
CA GLY A 13 6.90 -10.95 1.20
C GLY A 13 6.37 -9.83 2.09
N ILE A 14 7.14 -8.78 2.32
CA ILE A 14 6.68 -7.61 3.10
C ILE A 14 5.67 -6.82 2.27
N PHE A 15 4.64 -6.30 2.94
CA PHE A 15 3.69 -5.38 2.33
C PHE A 15 4.08 -3.94 2.65
N TYR A 16 4.41 -3.17 1.62
CA TYR A 16 4.69 -1.75 1.73
C TYR A 16 3.43 -0.95 1.46
N THR A 17 3.10 -0.01 2.35
CA THR A 17 1.93 0.86 2.22
C THR A 17 2.38 2.28 1.96
N GLY A 18 1.78 2.94 0.97
CA GLY A 18 2.07 4.32 0.64
C GLY A 18 0.84 5.08 0.22
N ASN A 19 1.02 6.38 -0.04
CA ASN A 19 -0.04 7.22 -0.58
C ASN A 19 0.48 8.05 -1.75
N THR A 20 -0.42 8.46 -2.64
CA THR A 20 -0.06 9.27 -3.80
C THR A 20 -1.30 9.94 -4.37
N SER A 21 -1.10 11.05 -5.06
CA SER A 21 -2.14 11.69 -5.86
C SER A 21 -2.14 11.19 -7.31
N ASN A 22 -1.15 10.39 -7.70
CA ASN A 22 -1.06 9.81 -9.05
C ASN A 22 -0.60 8.35 -8.94
N LEU A 23 -1.58 7.45 -8.86
CA LEU A 23 -1.33 6.05 -8.57
C LEU A 23 -0.46 5.38 -9.64
N GLU A 24 -0.83 5.50 -10.91
CA GLU A 24 -0.09 4.85 -11.99
C GLU A 24 1.36 5.28 -12.05
N PHE A 25 1.60 6.57 -11.95
CA PHE A 25 2.95 7.13 -11.99
C PHE A 25 3.78 6.63 -10.80
N ARG A 26 3.20 6.67 -9.61
CA ARG A 26 3.92 6.26 -8.39
C ARG A 26 4.24 4.77 -8.40
N ILE A 27 3.30 3.93 -8.84
CA ILE A 27 3.54 2.50 -8.95
C ILE A 27 4.64 2.21 -9.97
N SER A 28 4.63 2.89 -11.12
CA SER A 28 5.68 2.71 -12.13
C SER A 28 7.06 3.12 -11.61
N GLN A 29 7.13 4.15 -10.76
CA GLN A 29 8.39 4.54 -10.11
C GLN A 29 8.92 3.43 -9.20
N HIS A 30 8.04 2.80 -8.41
CA HIS A 30 8.45 1.70 -7.54
C HIS A 30 8.93 0.50 -8.37
N ILE A 31 8.21 0.14 -9.42
CA ILE A 31 8.54 -1.03 -10.24
C ILE A 31 9.88 -0.83 -10.96
N SER A 32 10.11 0.36 -11.52
CA SER A 32 11.32 0.66 -12.29
C SER A 32 12.56 0.91 -11.41
N GLY A 33 12.37 1.14 -10.11
CA GLY A 33 13.47 1.51 -9.24
C GLY A 33 13.96 2.92 -9.50
N TYR A 34 13.04 3.85 -9.66
CA TYR A 34 13.34 5.24 -9.96
C TYR A 34 14.26 5.89 -8.93
N ASP A 35 14.04 5.61 -7.63
CA ASP A 35 14.83 6.19 -6.56
C ASP A 35 15.59 5.10 -5.80
N PRO A 36 16.94 5.00 -5.99
CA PRO A 36 17.73 3.99 -5.29
C PRO A 36 17.72 4.13 -3.76
N LYS A 37 17.29 5.28 -3.24
CA LYS A 37 17.16 5.51 -1.79
C LYS A 37 15.79 5.11 -1.26
N SER A 38 14.86 4.76 -2.13
CA SER A 38 13.53 4.32 -1.72
C SER A 38 13.61 3.00 -0.98
N TYR A 39 12.77 2.87 0.06
CA TYR A 39 12.68 1.63 0.84
C TYR A 39 12.45 0.40 -0.03
N THR A 40 11.66 0.53 -1.10
CA THR A 40 11.31 -0.60 -1.96
C THR A 40 12.35 -0.92 -3.02
N TYR A 41 13.37 -0.08 -3.19
CA TYR A 41 14.33 -0.25 -4.28
C TYR A 41 14.99 -1.63 -4.28
N GLU A 42 15.52 -2.05 -3.15
CA GLU A 42 16.20 -3.34 -3.03
C GLU A 42 15.23 -4.50 -2.81
N LEU A 43 13.96 -4.20 -2.61
CA LEU A 43 12.93 -5.21 -2.41
C LEU A 43 12.18 -5.55 -3.69
N ARG A 44 12.68 -5.07 -4.83
CA ARG A 44 12.10 -5.42 -6.13
C ARG A 44 12.37 -6.88 -6.48
N PRO A 45 11.52 -7.50 -7.27
CA PRO A 45 10.32 -6.95 -7.89
C PRO A 45 9.21 -6.69 -6.87
N VAL A 46 8.44 -5.62 -7.11
CA VAL A 46 7.28 -5.29 -6.29
C VAL A 46 6.03 -5.37 -7.17
N THR A 47 4.91 -5.74 -6.54
CA THR A 47 3.63 -5.89 -7.24
C THR A 47 2.57 -5.13 -6.47
N GLN A 48 1.77 -4.33 -7.18
CA GLN A 48 0.60 -3.70 -6.56
C GLN A 48 -0.43 -4.78 -6.25
N VAL A 49 -0.81 -4.90 -4.98
CA VAL A 49 -1.80 -5.90 -4.54
C VAL A 49 -3.08 -5.27 -4.02
N TRP A 50 -3.06 -3.96 -3.74
CA TRP A 50 -4.24 -3.26 -3.24
C TRP A 50 -4.10 -1.77 -3.48
N ALA A 51 -5.22 -1.08 -3.73
CA ALA A 51 -5.28 0.38 -3.78
C ALA A 51 -6.72 0.82 -3.54
N GLN A 52 -6.87 1.99 -2.92
CA GLN A 52 -8.19 2.59 -2.72
C GLN A 52 -8.08 4.10 -2.84
N GLU A 53 -9.09 4.71 -3.47
CA GLU A 53 -9.21 6.16 -3.60
C GLU A 53 -9.91 6.73 -2.38
N PHE A 54 -9.48 7.93 -1.97
CA PHE A 54 -10.05 8.68 -0.85
C PHE A 54 -10.45 10.07 -1.31
N PRO A 55 -11.53 10.65 -0.73
CA PRO A 55 -12.02 11.96 -1.19
C PRO A 55 -11.11 13.11 -0.78
N THR A 56 -10.35 12.99 0.29
CA THR A 56 -9.46 14.04 0.75
C THR A 56 -8.07 13.50 1.07
N ARG A 57 -7.07 14.41 1.06
CA ARG A 57 -5.72 14.05 1.44
C ARG A 57 -5.64 13.58 2.88
N VAL A 58 -6.38 14.22 3.79
CA VAL A 58 -6.38 13.86 5.21
C VAL A 58 -6.89 12.44 5.40
N ASP A 59 -7.97 12.07 4.70
CA ASP A 59 -8.51 10.70 4.78
C ASP A 59 -7.48 9.68 4.30
N ALA A 60 -6.80 9.96 3.20
CA ALA A 60 -5.77 9.06 2.67
C ALA A 60 -4.61 8.91 3.65
N LEU A 61 -4.13 10.01 4.22
CA LEU A 61 -3.01 9.97 5.18
C LEU A 61 -3.39 9.19 6.44
N ASN A 62 -4.62 9.38 6.94
CA ASN A 62 -5.09 8.66 8.11
C ASN A 62 -5.21 7.15 7.83
N ALA A 63 -5.73 6.78 6.66
CA ALA A 63 -5.84 5.38 6.26
C ALA A 63 -4.46 4.74 6.11
N GLU A 64 -3.52 5.42 5.47
CA GLU A 64 -2.16 4.92 5.33
C GLU A 64 -1.52 4.66 6.69
N LYS A 65 -1.63 5.62 7.59
CA LYS A 65 -1.06 5.50 8.93
C LYS A 65 -1.65 4.31 9.68
N GLN A 66 -2.96 4.14 9.59
CA GLN A 66 -3.65 3.03 10.23
C GLN A 66 -3.20 1.68 9.67
N ILE A 67 -3.18 1.55 8.34
CA ILE A 67 -2.83 0.30 7.67
C ILE A 67 -1.36 -0.06 7.93
N LYS A 68 -0.47 0.92 7.96
CA LYS A 68 0.94 0.66 8.29
C LYS A 68 1.12 -0.02 9.65
N GLY A 69 0.22 0.26 10.60
CA GLY A 69 0.26 -0.36 11.92
C GLY A 69 -0.35 -1.75 12.00
N TRP A 70 -0.97 -2.23 10.93
CA TRP A 70 -1.61 -3.54 10.92
C TRP A 70 -0.60 -4.68 10.80
N SER A 71 -0.98 -5.85 11.34
CA SER A 71 -0.21 -7.07 11.16
C SER A 71 -0.22 -7.50 9.69
N HIS A 72 0.72 -8.37 9.33
CA HIS A 72 0.79 -8.95 7.98
C HIS A 72 -0.50 -9.70 7.64
N VAL A 73 -1.05 -10.44 8.60
CA VAL A 73 -2.29 -11.20 8.41
C VAL A 73 -3.47 -10.26 8.11
N LYS A 74 -3.56 -9.15 8.84
CA LYS A 74 -4.65 -8.18 8.65
C LYS A 74 -4.51 -7.46 7.30
N LYS A 75 -3.28 -7.13 6.88
CA LYS A 75 -3.03 -6.54 5.57
C LYS A 75 -3.45 -7.51 4.45
N ARG A 76 -3.12 -8.78 4.59
CA ARG A 76 -3.52 -9.80 3.60
C ARG A 76 -5.04 -9.92 3.53
N ALA A 77 -5.73 -9.85 4.66
CA ALA A 77 -7.19 -9.89 4.67
C ALA A 77 -7.79 -8.71 3.90
N LEU A 78 -7.19 -7.53 4.02
CA LEU A 78 -7.61 -6.35 3.24
C LEU A 78 -7.41 -6.58 1.75
N ILE A 79 -6.27 -7.13 1.34
CA ILE A 79 -5.95 -7.44 -0.05
C ILE A 79 -6.96 -8.43 -0.64
N GLU A 80 -7.37 -9.42 0.15
CA GLU A 80 -8.32 -10.45 -0.25
C GLU A 80 -9.78 -10.01 -0.13
N HIS A 81 -10.02 -8.78 0.34
CA HIS A 81 -11.36 -8.24 0.62
C HIS A 81 -12.13 -9.07 1.65
N ASP A 82 -11.42 -9.67 2.60
CA ASP A 82 -12.03 -10.44 3.68
C ASP A 82 -12.30 -9.52 4.88
N PHE A 83 -13.38 -8.75 4.76
CA PHE A 83 -13.73 -7.74 5.78
C PHE A 83 -14.15 -8.37 7.09
N GLU A 84 -14.73 -9.57 7.08
CA GLU A 84 -15.08 -10.29 8.28
C GLU A 84 -13.83 -10.62 9.09
N LYS A 85 -12.80 -11.16 8.43
CA LYS A 85 -11.53 -11.48 9.08
C LYS A 85 -10.84 -10.23 9.60
N ILE A 86 -10.88 -9.12 8.86
CA ILE A 86 -10.33 -7.84 9.32
C ILE A 86 -11.00 -7.42 10.61
N HIS A 87 -12.33 -7.54 10.66
CA HIS A 87 -13.11 -7.17 11.84
C HIS A 87 -12.72 -8.02 13.06
N GLN A 88 -12.48 -9.31 12.86
CA GLN A 88 -12.07 -10.22 13.92
C GLN A 88 -10.68 -9.91 14.47
N LEU A 89 -9.83 -9.25 13.69
CA LEU A 89 -8.46 -8.95 14.06
C LEU A 89 -8.29 -7.60 14.79
N ILE A 90 -9.38 -6.88 14.99
CA ILE A 90 -9.35 -5.57 15.68
C ILE A 90 -9.19 -5.74 17.19
#